data_e67782d2dd2ca284eca3ae30dca128c0
#
_entry.id   e67782d2dd2ca284eca3ae30dca128c0
#
_cell.length_a   1.000
_cell.length_b   1.000
_cell.length_c   1.000
_cell.angle_alpha   90.00
_cell.angle_beta   90.00
_cell.angle_gamma   90.00
#
_symmetry.space_group_name_H-M   'P 1'
#
loop_
_entity.id
_entity.type
_entity.pdbx_description
1 polymer ?
#
loop_
_entity_poly.entity_id
_entity_poly.type
_entity_poly.pdbx_seq_one_letter_code
_entity_poly.pdbx_strand_id
1 'polypeptide(L)'
;MKKIKFIFIFIFSILIPSISHSLIEVDITRGNLNPLPISVSPLFTDKTSSTLLKSELEIENLGLKIADVIENNLKQTGLFNPLSRKAFLQKPDIAHLKPRFEDWALIKSQALITGKISYKNQKLKVEFRLWDVLAGREMMALAFTTVP
;
A
#
# COMPACT_ATOMS: atom_id res chain seq x y z
N MET A 1 -19.64 -48.95 -18.83
CA MET A 1 -18.56 -48.45 -17.98
C MET A 1 -17.92 -47.13 -18.52
N LYS A 2 -17.78 -46.87 -19.83
CA LYS A 2 -17.20 -45.63 -20.37
C LYS A 2 -18.09 -44.37 -20.10
N LYS A 3 -19.40 -44.47 -20.15
CA LYS A 3 -20.34 -43.36 -19.92
C LYS A 3 -20.32 -42.82 -18.47
N ILE A 4 -20.11 -43.72 -17.49
CA ILE A 4 -20.05 -43.35 -16.06
C ILE A 4 -18.76 -42.55 -15.76
N LYS A 5 -17.64 -42.90 -16.39
CA LYS A 5 -16.37 -42.13 -16.22
C LYS A 5 -16.49 -40.71 -16.81
N PHE A 6 -17.21 -40.52 -17.91
CA PHE A 6 -17.45 -39.19 -18.49
C PHE A 6 -18.32 -38.30 -17.57
N ILE A 7 -19.35 -38.89 -16.93
CA ILE A 7 -20.20 -38.17 -16.00
C ILE A 7 -19.40 -37.72 -14.76
N PHE A 8 -18.50 -38.59 -14.26
CA PHE A 8 -17.67 -38.26 -13.08
C PHE A 8 -16.66 -37.15 -13.38
N ILE A 9 -16.07 -37.09 -14.58
CA ILE A 9 -15.18 -36.04 -15.03
C ILE A 9 -15.93 -34.72 -15.20
N PHE A 10 -17.17 -34.77 -15.71
CA PHE A 10 -18.01 -33.57 -15.88
C PHE A 10 -18.44 -32.98 -14.54
N ILE A 11 -18.81 -33.81 -13.57
CA ILE A 11 -19.19 -33.36 -12.21
C ILE A 11 -17.99 -32.78 -11.47
N PHE A 12 -16.78 -33.34 -11.64
CA PHE A 12 -15.56 -32.83 -11.02
C PHE A 12 -15.13 -31.46 -11.57
N SER A 13 -15.43 -31.17 -12.85
CA SER A 13 -15.14 -29.89 -13.49
C SER A 13 -16.00 -28.72 -12.95
N ILE A 14 -17.16 -29.01 -12.37
CA ILE A 14 -18.10 -28.00 -11.82
C ILE A 14 -17.71 -27.57 -10.38
N LEU A 15 -16.86 -28.36 -9.71
CA LEU A 15 -16.45 -28.17 -8.31
C LEU A 15 -15.20 -27.28 -8.14
N ILE A 16 -14.68 -26.67 -9.24
CA ILE A 16 -13.52 -25.76 -9.12
C ILE A 16 -14.06 -24.42 -8.59
N PRO A 17 -13.75 -24.03 -7.32
CA PRO A 17 -14.14 -22.72 -6.81
C PRO A 17 -13.40 -21.63 -7.58
N SER A 18 -14.13 -20.75 -8.23
CA SER A 18 -13.58 -19.53 -8.80
C SER A 18 -13.13 -18.63 -7.66
N ILE A 19 -11.84 -18.37 -7.56
CA ILE A 19 -11.30 -17.40 -6.61
C ILE A 19 -11.74 -16.02 -7.09
N SER A 20 -12.84 -15.52 -6.54
CA SER A 20 -13.30 -14.15 -6.78
C SER A 20 -12.34 -13.19 -6.05
N HIS A 21 -11.58 -12.43 -6.81
CA HIS A 21 -10.78 -11.34 -6.27
C HIS A 21 -11.70 -10.13 -6.14
N SER A 22 -12.06 -9.78 -4.92
CA SER A 22 -12.74 -8.51 -4.65
C SER A 22 -11.76 -7.37 -4.92
N LEU A 23 -12.04 -6.57 -5.94
CA LEU A 23 -11.38 -5.29 -6.16
C LEU A 23 -11.98 -4.26 -5.20
N ILE A 24 -11.17 -3.32 -4.72
CA ILE A 24 -11.68 -2.15 -4.00
C ILE A 24 -12.47 -1.32 -5.03
N GLU A 25 -13.79 -1.35 -4.93
CA GLU A 25 -14.67 -0.53 -5.75
C GLU A 25 -15.07 0.71 -4.94
N VAL A 26 -14.68 1.88 -5.43
CA VAL A 26 -15.13 3.16 -4.87
C VAL A 26 -16.40 3.56 -5.61
N ASP A 27 -17.56 3.28 -5.02
CA ASP A 27 -18.86 3.69 -5.58
C ASP A 27 -19.09 5.20 -5.35
N ILE A 28 -18.89 6.00 -6.41
CA ILE A 28 -19.03 7.46 -6.41
C ILE A 28 -20.48 7.90 -6.66
N THR A 29 -21.40 6.97 -6.92
CA THR A 29 -22.75 7.30 -7.45
C THR A 29 -23.79 7.61 -6.38
N ARG A 30 -23.50 7.34 -5.11
CA ARG A 30 -24.41 7.63 -4.00
C ARG A 30 -23.86 8.77 -3.15
N GLY A 31 -24.58 9.87 -3.04
CA GLY A 31 -24.23 11.10 -2.32
C GLY A 31 -23.93 10.97 -0.81
N ASN A 32 -23.60 9.78 -0.34
CA ASN A 32 -23.10 9.51 1.00
C ASN A 32 -21.82 8.67 0.87
N LEU A 33 -20.76 9.32 0.37
CA LEU A 33 -19.43 8.69 0.26
C LEU A 33 -18.92 8.40 1.67
N ASN A 34 -18.82 7.13 2.00
CA ASN A 34 -18.07 6.70 3.17
C ASN A 34 -16.59 6.66 2.76
N PRO A 35 -15.75 7.65 3.15
CA PRO A 35 -14.38 7.73 2.66
C PRO A 35 -13.60 6.47 2.99
N LEU A 36 -12.84 5.95 2.03
CA LEU A 36 -12.06 4.73 2.16
C LEU A 36 -10.98 4.89 3.25
N PRO A 37 -10.97 4.07 4.31
CA PRO A 37 -9.91 4.10 5.31
C PRO A 37 -8.58 3.69 4.69
N ILE A 38 -7.60 4.60 4.72
CA ILE A 38 -6.27 4.38 4.15
C ILE A 38 -5.18 4.67 5.16
N SER A 39 -4.15 3.85 5.20
CA SER A 39 -2.95 4.09 5.98
C SER A 39 -1.82 4.58 5.08
N VAL A 40 -1.13 5.65 5.51
CA VAL A 40 0.06 6.15 4.82
C VAL A 40 1.23 6.01 5.78
N SER A 41 2.06 4.98 5.57
CA SER A 41 3.27 4.78 6.36
C SER A 41 4.31 5.82 5.98
N PRO A 42 5.04 6.41 6.94
CA PRO A 42 6.25 7.16 6.59
C PRO A 42 7.15 6.31 5.68
N LEU A 43 7.77 6.93 4.68
CA LEU A 43 8.64 6.20 3.77
C LEU A 43 9.93 5.82 4.52
N PHE A 44 10.33 4.58 4.36
CA PHE A 44 11.58 4.10 4.93
C PHE A 44 12.78 4.78 4.26
N THR A 45 13.71 5.25 5.06
CA THR A 45 15.00 5.77 4.59
C THR A 45 16.10 5.01 5.33
N ASP A 46 16.97 4.34 4.59
CA ASP A 46 18.10 3.65 5.22
C ASP A 46 19.06 4.65 5.87
N LYS A 47 19.87 4.15 6.81
CA LYS A 47 20.74 4.98 7.64
C LYS A 47 21.74 5.79 6.79
N THR A 48 22.29 5.20 5.73
CA THR A 48 23.26 5.87 4.85
C THR A 48 22.59 7.01 4.09
N SER A 49 21.45 6.75 3.45
CA SER A 49 20.66 7.77 2.74
C SER A 49 20.22 8.89 3.69
N SER A 50 19.77 8.56 4.90
CA SER A 50 19.36 9.54 5.91
C SER A 50 20.51 10.44 6.34
N THR A 51 21.71 9.90 6.53
CA THR A 51 22.90 10.67 6.87
C THR A 51 23.30 11.62 5.74
N LEU A 52 23.32 11.13 4.49
CA LEU A 52 23.66 11.94 3.33
C LEU A 52 22.64 13.07 3.08
N LEU A 53 21.34 12.78 3.19
CA LEU A 53 20.28 13.79 3.07
C LEU A 53 20.46 14.91 4.08
N LYS A 54 20.81 14.56 5.31
CA LYS A 54 21.06 15.56 6.36
C LYS A 54 22.33 16.36 6.10
N SER A 55 23.45 15.71 5.72
CA SER A 55 24.75 16.37 5.56
C SER A 55 24.88 17.17 4.28
N GLU A 56 24.29 16.73 3.17
CA GLU A 56 24.43 17.37 1.86
C GLU A 56 23.27 18.34 1.54
N LEU A 57 22.06 18.04 2.01
CA LEU A 57 20.85 18.78 1.66
C LEU A 57 20.14 19.40 2.86
N GLU A 58 20.64 19.19 4.07
CA GLU A 58 20.01 19.65 5.33
C GLU A 58 18.55 19.14 5.51
N ILE A 59 18.23 18.00 4.89
CA ILE A 59 16.88 17.42 4.95
C ILE A 59 16.84 16.33 6.01
N GLU A 60 15.99 16.53 7.01
CA GLU A 60 15.66 15.54 8.02
C GLU A 60 14.23 15.01 7.84
N ASN A 61 14.02 13.74 8.19
CA ASN A 61 12.71 13.10 8.23
C ASN A 61 11.93 13.18 6.91
N LEU A 62 12.62 13.12 5.76
CA LEU A 62 12.01 13.25 4.44
C LEU A 62 10.85 12.27 4.23
N GLY A 63 11.00 11.03 4.71
CA GLY A 63 9.95 10.00 4.60
C GLY A 63 8.65 10.36 5.32
N LEU A 64 8.77 11.04 6.47
CA LEU A 64 7.61 11.55 7.20
C LEU A 64 6.97 12.73 6.47
N LYS A 65 7.78 13.69 6.01
CA LYS A 65 7.28 14.86 5.26
C LYS A 65 6.53 14.47 3.99
N ILE A 66 7.04 13.50 3.24
CA ILE A 66 6.35 12.97 2.06
C ILE A 66 5.02 12.31 2.44
N ALA A 67 5.01 11.51 3.51
CA ALA A 67 3.78 10.88 3.97
C ALA A 67 2.74 11.91 4.42
N ASP A 68 3.14 13.02 5.07
CA ASP A 68 2.25 14.12 5.46
C ASP A 68 1.59 14.77 4.24
N VAL A 69 2.37 15.02 3.17
CA VAL A 69 1.84 15.57 1.92
C VAL A 69 0.83 14.63 1.28
N ILE A 70 1.13 13.33 1.22
CA ILE A 70 0.22 12.32 0.68
C ILE A 70 -1.07 12.26 1.47
N GLU A 71 -1.01 12.19 2.82
CA GLU A 71 -2.18 12.18 3.68
C GLU A 71 -3.07 13.40 3.46
N ASN A 72 -2.48 14.59 3.45
CA ASN A 72 -3.21 15.83 3.25
C ASN A 72 -3.91 15.85 1.88
N ASN A 73 -3.21 15.45 0.81
CA ASN A 73 -3.79 15.40 -0.52
C ASN A 73 -4.93 14.39 -0.61
N LEU A 74 -4.76 13.19 -0.08
CA LEU A 74 -5.81 12.17 -0.05
C LEU A 74 -7.04 12.65 0.73
N LYS A 75 -6.84 13.26 1.88
CA LYS A 75 -7.93 13.82 2.69
C LYS A 75 -8.70 14.91 1.95
N GLN A 76 -8.02 15.78 1.21
CA GLN A 76 -8.65 16.86 0.45
C GLN A 76 -9.56 16.36 -0.68
N THR A 77 -9.32 15.15 -1.20
CA THR A 77 -10.21 14.55 -2.23
C THR A 77 -11.60 14.22 -1.70
N GLY A 78 -11.76 14.06 -0.38
CA GLY A 78 -12.99 13.58 0.24
C GLY A 78 -13.28 12.08 0.01
N LEU A 79 -12.49 11.40 -0.80
CA LEU A 79 -12.64 9.98 -1.13
C LEU A 79 -11.94 9.05 -0.13
N PHE A 80 -10.96 9.57 0.59
CA PHE A 80 -10.12 8.81 1.51
C PHE A 80 -10.20 9.38 2.93
N ASN A 81 -10.10 8.48 3.90
CA ASN A 81 -9.97 8.80 5.32
C ASN A 81 -8.62 8.28 5.84
N PRO A 82 -7.55 9.10 5.83
CA PRO A 82 -6.26 8.69 6.36
C PRO A 82 -6.35 8.36 7.85
N LEU A 83 -5.85 7.18 8.22
CA LEU A 83 -5.85 6.71 9.60
C LEU A 83 -4.67 7.30 10.39
N SER A 84 -4.89 7.54 11.69
CA SER A 84 -3.86 8.06 12.58
C SER A 84 -2.66 7.12 12.67
N ARG A 85 -1.45 7.62 12.44
CA ARG A 85 -0.19 6.85 12.56
C ARG A 85 0.06 6.32 13.97
N LYS A 86 -0.58 6.90 15.00
CA LYS A 86 -0.51 6.40 16.38
C LYS A 86 -1.09 4.99 16.53
N ALA A 87 -1.97 4.59 15.61
CA ALA A 87 -2.56 3.26 15.57
C ALA A 87 -1.69 2.22 14.83
N PHE A 88 -0.63 2.62 14.14
CA PHE A 88 0.16 1.72 13.33
C PHE A 88 0.98 0.75 14.18
N LEU A 89 0.83 -0.55 13.92
CA LEU A 89 1.51 -1.62 14.62
C LEU A 89 2.87 -1.96 13.98
N GLN A 90 3.04 -1.65 12.70
CA GLN A 90 4.29 -1.88 11.97
C GLN A 90 5.06 -0.59 11.76
N LYS A 91 6.37 -0.69 11.91
CA LYS A 91 7.30 0.39 11.58
C LYS A 91 7.62 0.42 10.09
N PRO A 92 8.03 1.58 9.53
CA PRO A 92 8.34 1.74 8.11
C PRO A 92 9.43 0.81 7.58
N ASP A 93 10.43 0.47 8.40
CA ASP A 93 11.53 -0.44 8.07
C ASP A 93 11.07 -1.88 7.75
N ILE A 94 9.93 -2.28 8.27
CA ILE A 94 9.31 -3.58 7.99
C ILE A 94 8.26 -3.44 6.88
N ALA A 95 7.37 -2.46 7.00
CA ALA A 95 6.21 -2.31 6.11
C ALA A 95 6.59 -2.03 4.65
N HIS A 96 7.78 -1.42 4.37
CA HIS A 96 8.20 -1.12 3.00
C HIS A 96 8.62 -2.36 2.19
N LEU A 97 8.96 -3.47 2.85
CA LEU A 97 9.34 -4.74 2.18
C LEU A 97 8.09 -5.52 1.80
N LYS A 98 7.43 -6.09 2.80
CA LYS A 98 6.16 -6.79 2.68
C LYS A 98 5.35 -6.54 3.95
N PRO A 99 4.23 -5.82 3.87
CA PRO A 99 3.39 -5.57 5.03
C PRO A 99 2.82 -6.88 5.60
N ARG A 100 2.68 -6.95 6.93
CA ARG A 100 1.81 -7.93 7.56
C ARG A 100 0.40 -7.39 7.54
N PHE A 101 -0.41 -7.87 6.59
CA PHE A 101 -1.73 -7.30 6.31
C PHE A 101 -2.69 -7.42 7.48
N GLU A 102 -2.53 -8.47 8.32
CA GLU A 102 -3.34 -8.67 9.52
C GLU A 102 -3.23 -7.47 10.48
N ASP A 103 -2.04 -6.92 10.68
CA ASP A 103 -1.82 -5.76 11.55
C ASP A 103 -2.55 -4.51 11.04
N TRP A 104 -2.60 -4.33 9.73
CA TRP A 104 -3.31 -3.23 9.09
C TRP A 104 -4.82 -3.43 9.07
N ALA A 105 -5.29 -4.67 8.92
CA ALA A 105 -6.70 -5.02 9.01
C ALA A 105 -7.25 -4.79 10.42
N LEU A 106 -6.48 -5.07 11.48
CA LEU A 106 -6.87 -4.81 12.88
C LEU A 106 -7.22 -3.34 13.13
N ILE A 107 -6.51 -2.41 12.49
CA ILE A 107 -6.81 -0.97 12.58
C ILE A 107 -7.84 -0.50 11.56
N LYS A 108 -8.50 -1.45 10.86
CA LYS A 108 -9.53 -1.21 9.83
C LYS A 108 -9.02 -0.43 8.61
N SER A 109 -7.74 -0.52 8.30
CA SER A 109 -7.19 -0.01 7.05
C SER A 109 -7.62 -0.91 5.89
N GLN A 110 -8.15 -0.33 4.81
CA GLN A 110 -8.49 -1.07 3.60
C GLN A 110 -7.40 -0.94 2.54
N ALA A 111 -6.74 0.20 2.49
CA ALA A 111 -5.59 0.44 1.62
C ALA A 111 -4.39 0.90 2.45
N LEU A 112 -3.18 0.59 1.97
CA LEU A 112 -1.94 0.97 2.62
C LEU A 112 -0.96 1.50 1.58
N ILE A 113 -0.39 2.67 1.87
CA ILE A 113 0.75 3.21 1.12
C ILE A 113 2.01 3.01 1.94
N THR A 114 3.00 2.37 1.34
CA THR A 114 4.37 2.24 1.87
C THR A 114 5.36 2.76 0.84
N GLY A 115 6.61 2.95 1.25
CA GLY A 115 7.64 3.35 0.30
C GLY A 115 9.03 3.35 0.90
N LYS A 116 9.98 3.62 0.01
CA LYS A 116 11.41 3.71 0.35
C LYS A 116 12.04 4.92 -0.31
N ILE A 117 12.94 5.56 0.42
CA ILE A 117 13.80 6.63 -0.08
C ILE A 117 15.24 6.12 -0.09
N SER A 118 15.92 6.35 -1.20
CA SER A 118 17.35 6.08 -1.35
C SER A 118 18.02 7.32 -1.94
N TYR A 119 19.11 7.77 -1.32
CA TYR A 119 19.92 8.88 -1.81
C TYR A 119 21.35 8.41 -2.02
N LYS A 120 21.83 8.48 -3.25
CA LYS A 120 23.18 8.04 -3.63
C LYS A 120 23.63 8.77 -4.90
N ASN A 121 24.91 9.20 -4.94
CA ASN A 121 25.50 9.85 -6.09
C ASN A 121 24.68 11.08 -6.54
N GLN A 122 24.23 11.91 -5.58
CA GLN A 122 23.42 13.11 -5.82
C GLN A 122 22.08 12.83 -6.53
N LYS A 123 21.60 11.58 -6.46
CA LYS A 123 20.30 11.19 -6.99
C LYS A 123 19.40 10.73 -5.85
N LEU A 124 18.22 11.29 -5.81
CA LEU A 124 17.14 10.90 -4.91
C LEU A 124 16.19 9.97 -5.65
N LYS A 125 16.05 8.74 -5.16
CA LYS A 125 15.05 7.78 -5.65
C LYS A 125 13.98 7.60 -4.57
N VAL A 126 12.73 7.77 -4.96
CA VAL A 126 11.56 7.55 -4.10
C VAL A 126 10.70 6.47 -4.73
N GLU A 127 10.44 5.41 -3.98
CA GLU A 127 9.64 4.26 -4.38
C GLU A 127 8.38 4.22 -3.55
N PHE A 128 7.23 4.01 -4.19
CA PHE A 128 5.93 3.89 -3.56
C PHE A 128 5.29 2.57 -3.91
N ARG A 129 4.53 2.02 -2.98
CA ARG A 129 3.68 0.85 -3.18
C ARG A 129 2.32 1.09 -2.56
N LEU A 130 1.29 0.78 -3.32
CA LEU A 130 -0.09 0.76 -2.86
C LEU A 130 -0.52 -0.70 -2.69
N TRP A 131 -1.08 -1.00 -1.54
CA TRP A 131 -1.52 -2.35 -1.17
C TRP A 131 -3.01 -2.36 -0.92
N ASP A 132 -3.68 -3.40 -1.39
CA ASP A 132 -4.99 -3.81 -0.91
C ASP A 132 -4.79 -4.65 0.35
N VAL A 133 -5.20 -4.11 1.49
CA VAL A 133 -5.01 -4.75 2.79
C VAL A 133 -5.88 -5.99 2.92
N LEU A 134 -7.12 -5.94 2.42
CA LEU A 134 -8.08 -7.03 2.54
C LEU A 134 -7.73 -8.19 1.61
N ALA A 135 -7.28 -7.89 0.40
CA ALA A 135 -6.83 -8.90 -0.57
C ALA A 135 -5.38 -9.37 -0.31
N GLY A 136 -4.62 -8.68 0.54
CA GLY A 136 -3.24 -9.02 0.86
C GLY A 136 -2.28 -8.93 -0.33
N ARG A 137 -2.49 -7.97 -1.24
CA ARG A 137 -1.71 -7.88 -2.49
C ARG A 137 -1.31 -6.46 -2.85
N GLU A 138 -0.22 -6.35 -3.61
CA GLU A 138 0.18 -5.09 -4.23
C GLU A 138 -0.75 -4.74 -5.38
N MET A 139 -1.22 -3.49 -5.39
CA MET A 139 -2.04 -2.93 -6.46
C MET A 139 -1.21 -2.14 -7.46
N MET A 140 -0.20 -1.41 -6.94
CA MET A 140 0.62 -0.51 -7.75
C MET A 140 2.00 -0.33 -7.10
N ALA A 141 3.03 -0.24 -7.94
CA ALA A 141 4.36 0.20 -7.55
C ALA A 141 4.83 1.30 -8.51
N LEU A 142 5.38 2.37 -7.97
CA LEU A 142 5.92 3.50 -8.71
C LEU A 142 7.30 3.88 -8.16
N ALA A 143 8.19 4.31 -9.04
CA ALA A 143 9.51 4.82 -8.65
C ALA A 143 9.82 6.09 -9.42
N PHE A 144 10.33 7.09 -8.69
CA PHE A 144 10.76 8.37 -9.24
C PHE A 144 12.23 8.59 -8.89
N THR A 145 12.98 9.13 -9.83
CA THR A 145 14.37 9.53 -9.60
C THR A 145 14.54 10.98 -10.01
N THR A 146 15.12 11.78 -9.12
CA THR A 146 15.39 13.19 -9.36
C THR A 146 16.76 13.57 -8.84
N VAL A 147 17.28 14.69 -9.32
CA VAL A 147 18.41 15.39 -8.72
C VAL A 147 17.79 16.49 -7.84
N PRO A 148 18.09 16.52 -6.53
CA PRO A 148 17.60 17.56 -5.62
C PRO A 148 18.09 18.93 -5.96
#